data_30dbcd2955fabd4d5971eefd9d1ef46e
#
_entry.id   30dbcd2955fabd4d5971eefd9d1ef46e
#
_cell.length_a   1.000
_cell.length_b   1.000
_cell.length_c   1.000
_cell.angle_alpha   90.00
_cell.angle_beta   90.00
_cell.angle_gamma   90.00
#
_symmetry.space_group_name_H-M   'P 1'
#
loop_
_entity.id
_entity.type
_entity.pdbx_description
1 polymer ?
#
loop_
_entity_poly.entity_id
_entity_poly.type
_entity_poly.pdbx_seq_one_letter_code
_entity_poly.pdbx_strand_id
1 'polypeptide(L)'
;NGGTGTLQYSIDNGITYQVGNTFSSLSPGSYNIVVQDANGCTTTTTANITEPTAVVISGAPVSDANCNGANNGSITINANGGTGTLQYSIDNGITYQIGNTFSSLSPGSYIIVVQDANGCTATSTASITEPTAVVISGAPVTDVNCNGANNGAITINANGGTGTLQYSIDNGVTYQSGNIFNSLSPGSYNIVVQDANGCTATTTANITEPTALSYTSVVTDANCGNANGSVAINASGGTSPIQYSIDNGSTFQSGNNFTGLLAGSYQVQLQDANGCTYSGVVSIQNLAAPVINQVVYS
;
A
#
# COMPACT_ATOMS: atom_id res chain seq x y z
N ASN A 1 -22.25 -50.95 -59.33
CA ASN A 1 -22.02 -51.62 -60.62
C ASN A 1 -23.18 -52.58 -60.90
N GLY A 2 -23.91 -52.37 -62.00
CA GLY A 2 -25.10 -53.11 -62.42
C GLY A 2 -26.07 -52.16 -63.11
N GLY A 3 -27.12 -52.68 -63.70
CA GLY A 3 -28.11 -51.91 -64.44
C GLY A 3 -27.74 -51.69 -65.89
N THR A 4 -28.69 -51.20 -66.69
CA THR A 4 -28.56 -50.96 -68.13
C THR A 4 -28.53 -49.50 -68.47
N GLY A 5 -27.54 -49.06 -69.26
CA GLY A 5 -27.42 -47.68 -69.73
C GLY A 5 -26.90 -46.67 -68.69
N THR A 6 -27.23 -45.36 -68.84
CA THR A 6 -26.79 -44.32 -67.95
C THR A 6 -27.54 -44.37 -66.62
N LEU A 7 -26.78 -44.39 -65.50
CA LEU A 7 -27.38 -44.34 -64.15
C LEU A 7 -27.74 -42.91 -63.79
N GLN A 8 -28.85 -42.75 -63.09
CA GLN A 8 -29.33 -41.52 -62.49
C GLN A 8 -29.38 -41.69 -60.98
N TYR A 9 -29.08 -40.58 -60.25
CA TYR A 9 -28.92 -40.56 -58.83
C TYR A 9 -29.91 -39.56 -58.20
N SER A 10 -30.52 -39.91 -57.08
CA SER A 10 -31.41 -39.09 -56.26
C SER A 10 -31.02 -39.18 -54.80
N ILE A 11 -31.25 -38.12 -54.05
CA ILE A 11 -31.06 -38.05 -52.57
C ILE A 11 -32.38 -37.65 -51.85
N ASP A 12 -33.47 -37.49 -52.62
CA ASP A 12 -34.80 -37.06 -52.13
C ASP A 12 -35.83 -38.21 -52.31
N ASN A 13 -35.41 -39.43 -52.14
CA ASN A 13 -36.24 -40.64 -52.26
C ASN A 13 -36.78 -40.85 -53.69
N GLY A 14 -36.06 -40.45 -54.73
CA GLY A 14 -36.46 -40.67 -56.13
C GLY A 14 -37.42 -39.61 -56.68
N ILE A 15 -37.55 -38.41 -56.04
CA ILE A 15 -38.36 -37.33 -56.53
C ILE A 15 -37.64 -36.59 -57.65
N THR A 16 -36.35 -36.28 -57.44
CA THR A 16 -35.52 -35.64 -58.46
C THR A 16 -34.28 -36.49 -58.75
N TYR A 17 -33.82 -36.54 -60.03
CA TYR A 17 -32.67 -37.31 -60.48
C TYR A 17 -31.66 -36.43 -61.22
N GLN A 18 -30.37 -36.76 -61.03
CA GLN A 18 -29.28 -36.22 -61.83
C GLN A 18 -28.36 -37.34 -62.34
N VAL A 19 -27.64 -37.09 -63.42
CA VAL A 19 -26.64 -38.04 -63.97
C VAL A 19 -25.37 -38.10 -63.17
N GLY A 20 -25.00 -36.99 -62.54
CA GLY A 20 -23.83 -36.92 -61.64
C GLY A 20 -24.08 -37.68 -60.32
N ASN A 21 -23.06 -38.41 -59.84
CA ASN A 21 -23.13 -39.17 -58.57
C ASN A 21 -22.67 -38.37 -57.36
N THR A 22 -22.40 -37.05 -57.52
CA THR A 22 -21.92 -36.17 -56.45
C THR A 22 -22.98 -35.13 -56.15
N PHE A 23 -23.38 -35.06 -54.88
CA PHE A 23 -24.25 -34.04 -54.31
C PHE A 23 -23.46 -33.20 -53.35
N SER A 24 -23.44 -31.88 -53.49
CA SER A 24 -22.70 -30.94 -52.69
C SER A 24 -23.61 -30.02 -51.89
N SER A 25 -23.04 -29.34 -50.88
CA SER A 25 -23.74 -28.34 -50.04
C SER A 25 -24.98 -28.91 -49.31
N LEU A 26 -24.91 -30.17 -48.89
CA LEU A 26 -25.95 -30.85 -48.14
C LEU A 26 -25.91 -30.45 -46.68
N SER A 27 -27.05 -30.21 -46.09
CA SER A 27 -27.21 -29.99 -44.65
C SER A 27 -27.03 -31.32 -43.88
N PRO A 28 -26.71 -31.26 -42.58
CA PRO A 28 -26.79 -32.46 -41.73
C PRO A 28 -28.17 -33.07 -41.78
N GLY A 29 -28.21 -34.42 -41.88
CA GLY A 29 -29.46 -35.16 -42.01
C GLY A 29 -29.28 -36.51 -42.62
N SER A 30 -30.35 -37.29 -42.72
CA SER A 30 -30.42 -38.60 -43.36
C SER A 30 -30.98 -38.46 -44.76
N TYR A 31 -30.24 -38.93 -45.76
CA TYR A 31 -30.63 -38.88 -47.17
C TYR A 31 -30.88 -40.29 -47.69
N ASN A 32 -32.10 -40.51 -48.28
CA ASN A 32 -32.41 -41.72 -48.99
C ASN A 32 -31.86 -41.62 -50.41
N ILE A 33 -30.82 -42.37 -50.71
CA ILE A 33 -30.20 -42.42 -52.00
C ILE A 33 -30.91 -43.44 -52.86
N VAL A 34 -31.38 -43.03 -54.03
CA VAL A 34 -31.95 -43.90 -55.05
C VAL A 34 -31.06 -43.83 -56.30
N VAL A 35 -30.68 -44.99 -56.80
CA VAL A 35 -29.99 -45.11 -58.08
C VAL A 35 -30.94 -45.80 -59.04
N GLN A 36 -31.13 -45.21 -60.22
CA GLN A 36 -32.03 -45.74 -61.25
C GLN A 36 -31.25 -45.97 -62.58
N ASP A 37 -31.51 -47.05 -63.24
CA ASP A 37 -30.97 -47.37 -64.57
C ASP A 37 -31.93 -46.87 -65.67
N ALA A 38 -31.47 -46.98 -66.94
CA ALA A 38 -32.26 -46.54 -68.11
C ALA A 38 -33.56 -47.30 -68.34
N ASN A 39 -33.71 -48.45 -67.72
CA ASN A 39 -34.95 -49.29 -67.73
C ASN A 39 -35.89 -49.00 -66.60
N GLY A 40 -35.54 -48.05 -65.70
CA GLY A 40 -36.34 -47.73 -64.53
C GLY A 40 -36.11 -48.64 -63.32
N CYS A 41 -35.17 -49.58 -63.37
CA CYS A 41 -34.86 -50.45 -62.24
C CYS A 41 -34.11 -49.61 -61.17
N THR A 42 -34.54 -49.69 -59.91
CA THR A 42 -34.00 -48.88 -58.80
C THR A 42 -33.34 -49.76 -57.72
N THR A 43 -32.34 -49.19 -57.07
CA THR A 43 -31.82 -49.65 -55.78
C THR A 43 -31.65 -48.51 -54.83
N THR A 44 -31.84 -48.78 -53.52
CA THR A 44 -31.83 -47.73 -52.50
C THR A 44 -30.83 -48.00 -51.41
N THR A 45 -30.27 -46.94 -50.83
CA THR A 45 -29.45 -46.97 -49.60
C THR A 45 -29.66 -45.65 -48.85
N THR A 46 -29.13 -45.55 -47.65
CA THR A 46 -29.15 -44.32 -46.85
C THR A 46 -27.74 -43.82 -46.59
N ALA A 47 -27.56 -42.51 -46.60
CA ALA A 47 -26.34 -41.85 -46.11
C ALA A 47 -26.72 -40.82 -45.05
N ASN A 48 -25.95 -40.75 -43.99
CA ASN A 48 -26.13 -39.76 -42.93
C ASN A 48 -24.98 -38.76 -42.97
N ILE A 49 -25.34 -37.51 -43.04
CA ILE A 49 -24.41 -36.38 -42.83
C ILE A 49 -24.63 -35.91 -41.40
N THR A 50 -23.56 -35.95 -40.59
CA THR A 50 -23.57 -35.52 -39.20
C THR A 50 -22.87 -34.16 -39.11
N GLU A 51 -23.30 -33.31 -38.18
CA GLU A 51 -22.55 -32.14 -37.76
C GLU A 51 -21.82 -32.39 -36.46
N PRO A 52 -20.67 -31.73 -36.24
CA PRO A 52 -20.00 -31.73 -34.94
C PRO A 52 -20.86 -31.05 -33.88
N THR A 53 -20.64 -31.44 -32.62
CA THR A 53 -21.22 -30.69 -31.50
C THR A 53 -20.68 -29.23 -31.49
N ALA A 54 -21.52 -28.27 -31.22
CA ALA A 54 -21.09 -26.88 -31.13
C ALA A 54 -20.06 -26.69 -30.00
N VAL A 55 -19.13 -25.76 -30.20
CA VAL A 55 -18.25 -25.28 -29.11
C VAL A 55 -19.10 -24.55 -28.07
N VAL A 56 -18.96 -24.91 -26.81
CA VAL A 56 -19.70 -24.31 -25.68
C VAL A 56 -18.73 -23.89 -24.59
N ILE A 57 -18.82 -22.65 -24.16
CA ILE A 57 -18.11 -22.14 -22.95
C ILE A 57 -19.07 -22.37 -21.77
N SER A 58 -18.70 -23.28 -20.86
CA SER A 58 -19.49 -23.63 -19.67
C SER A 58 -19.17 -22.74 -18.47
N GLY A 59 -18.08 -21.95 -18.53
CA GLY A 59 -17.70 -21.00 -17.49
C GLY A 59 -16.35 -20.38 -17.74
N ALA A 60 -16.11 -19.24 -17.09
CA ALA A 60 -14.84 -18.56 -17.10
C ALA A 60 -14.52 -18.01 -15.68
N PRO A 61 -14.23 -18.91 -14.69
CA PRO A 61 -13.84 -18.46 -13.36
C PRO A 61 -12.63 -17.55 -13.39
N VAL A 62 -12.67 -16.50 -12.56
CA VAL A 62 -11.63 -15.49 -12.44
C VAL A 62 -11.00 -15.51 -11.06
N SER A 63 -9.73 -15.10 -10.99
CA SER A 63 -9.07 -14.66 -9.76
C SER A 63 -8.78 -13.18 -9.90
N ASP A 64 -9.30 -12.38 -9.00
CA ASP A 64 -9.11 -10.93 -9.02
C ASP A 64 -7.68 -10.52 -8.63
N ALA A 65 -7.29 -9.30 -8.96
CA ALA A 65 -6.02 -8.74 -8.51
C ALA A 65 -6.02 -8.55 -6.99
N ASN A 66 -4.94 -8.93 -6.32
CA ASN A 66 -4.86 -8.87 -4.86
C ASN A 66 -4.56 -7.47 -4.32
N CYS A 67 -3.96 -6.59 -5.13
CA CYS A 67 -3.69 -5.19 -4.80
C CYS A 67 -4.16 -4.27 -5.92
N ASN A 68 -4.45 -3.04 -5.57
CA ASN A 68 -4.72 -1.99 -6.56
C ASN A 68 -3.51 -1.82 -7.51
N GLY A 69 -3.75 -1.84 -8.81
CA GLY A 69 -2.72 -1.77 -9.86
C GLY A 69 -1.89 -3.04 -10.04
N ALA A 70 -2.18 -4.13 -9.33
CA ALA A 70 -1.46 -5.39 -9.52
C ALA A 70 -1.92 -6.11 -10.81
N ASN A 71 -0.95 -6.76 -11.48
CA ASN A 71 -1.19 -7.54 -12.69
C ASN A 71 -1.04 -9.04 -12.37
N ASN A 72 -1.82 -9.53 -11.42
CA ASN A 72 -1.76 -10.91 -10.96
C ASN A 72 -3.12 -11.62 -10.99
N GLY A 73 -4.09 -11.04 -11.67
CA GLY A 73 -5.36 -11.69 -11.95
C GLY A 73 -5.21 -12.88 -12.90
N SER A 74 -6.21 -13.75 -12.94
CA SER A 74 -6.24 -14.88 -13.87
C SER A 74 -7.66 -15.23 -14.33
N ILE A 75 -7.75 -15.84 -15.52
CA ILE A 75 -8.99 -16.38 -16.09
C ILE A 75 -8.72 -17.81 -16.48
N THR A 76 -9.58 -18.75 -16.06
CA THR A 76 -9.57 -20.14 -16.54
C THR A 76 -10.85 -20.38 -17.33
N ILE A 77 -10.73 -20.78 -18.60
CA ILE A 77 -11.88 -20.96 -19.50
C ILE A 77 -12.26 -22.44 -19.53
N ASN A 78 -13.49 -22.75 -19.15
CA ASN A 78 -14.05 -24.10 -19.25
C ASN A 78 -14.91 -24.17 -20.50
N ALA A 79 -14.49 -25.01 -21.46
CA ALA A 79 -15.21 -25.18 -22.72
C ALA A 79 -15.19 -26.65 -23.16
N ASN A 80 -16.18 -27.02 -23.96
CA ASN A 80 -16.33 -28.36 -24.54
C ASN A 80 -17.00 -28.30 -25.93
N GLY A 81 -17.15 -29.47 -26.59
CA GLY A 81 -17.69 -29.55 -27.94
C GLY A 81 -16.65 -29.23 -29.01
N GLY A 82 -17.14 -28.95 -30.23
CA GLY A 82 -16.29 -28.69 -31.39
C GLY A 82 -15.58 -29.97 -31.91
N THR A 83 -14.69 -29.73 -32.85
CA THR A 83 -13.87 -30.77 -33.49
C THR A 83 -12.38 -30.52 -33.21
N GLY A 84 -11.69 -31.55 -32.71
CA GLY A 84 -10.25 -31.49 -32.48
C GLY A 84 -9.87 -30.66 -31.23
N THR A 85 -8.66 -30.10 -31.26
CA THR A 85 -8.12 -29.33 -30.12
C THR A 85 -8.72 -27.95 -30.07
N LEU A 86 -9.26 -27.56 -28.91
CA LEU A 86 -9.75 -26.20 -28.68
C LEU A 86 -8.58 -25.24 -28.47
N GLN A 87 -8.73 -24.05 -29.00
CA GLN A 87 -7.84 -22.88 -28.78
C GLN A 87 -8.60 -21.77 -28.09
N TYR A 88 -7.94 -21.04 -27.21
CA TYR A 88 -8.51 -20.07 -26.30
C TYR A 88 -7.90 -18.69 -26.51
N SER A 89 -8.75 -17.67 -26.49
CA SER A 89 -8.38 -16.24 -26.60
C SER A 89 -9.10 -15.44 -25.52
N ILE A 90 -8.49 -14.35 -25.04
CA ILE A 90 -9.09 -13.36 -24.14
C ILE A 90 -9.04 -11.94 -24.74
N ASP A 91 -8.61 -11.79 -25.99
CA ASP A 91 -8.43 -10.54 -26.72
C ASP A 91 -9.33 -10.46 -27.97
N ASN A 92 -10.55 -11.04 -27.87
CA ASN A 92 -11.54 -11.09 -28.94
C ASN A 92 -11.07 -11.87 -30.19
N GLY A 93 -10.27 -12.94 -29.99
CA GLY A 93 -9.83 -13.79 -31.09
C GLY A 93 -8.65 -13.26 -31.89
N ILE A 94 -7.92 -12.27 -31.38
CA ILE A 94 -6.71 -11.72 -32.04
C ILE A 94 -5.54 -12.70 -31.84
N THR A 95 -5.35 -13.19 -30.62
CA THR A 95 -4.34 -14.22 -30.30
C THR A 95 -4.95 -15.45 -29.64
N TYR A 96 -4.39 -16.62 -29.92
CA TYR A 96 -4.88 -17.89 -29.40
C TYR A 96 -3.75 -18.69 -28.73
N GLN A 97 -4.10 -19.45 -27.69
CA GLN A 97 -3.26 -20.46 -27.08
C GLN A 97 -4.02 -21.78 -26.88
N ILE A 98 -3.30 -22.90 -26.70
CA ILE A 98 -3.91 -24.21 -26.40
C ILE A 98 -4.30 -24.30 -24.92
N GLY A 99 -3.54 -23.67 -24.02
CA GLY A 99 -3.85 -23.67 -22.60
C GLY A 99 -5.10 -22.82 -22.30
N ASN A 100 -5.97 -23.32 -21.45
CA ASN A 100 -7.23 -22.68 -21.09
C ASN A 100 -7.10 -21.68 -19.93
N THR A 101 -5.90 -21.46 -19.38
CA THR A 101 -5.63 -20.55 -18.27
C THR A 101 -4.73 -19.40 -18.71
N PHE A 102 -5.16 -18.20 -18.41
CA PHE A 102 -4.45 -16.95 -18.62
C PHE A 102 -4.13 -16.35 -17.26
N SER A 103 -2.88 -16.00 -17.01
CA SER A 103 -2.38 -15.45 -15.75
C SER A 103 -1.68 -14.12 -15.96
N SER A 104 -1.33 -13.46 -14.86
CA SER A 104 -0.68 -12.14 -14.86
C SER A 104 -1.51 -11.06 -15.58
N LEU A 105 -2.82 -11.14 -15.41
CA LEU A 105 -3.77 -10.21 -16.05
C LEU A 105 -3.99 -8.98 -15.18
N SER A 106 -4.12 -7.83 -15.85
CA SER A 106 -4.54 -6.57 -15.22
C SER A 106 -6.03 -6.58 -14.89
N PRO A 107 -6.48 -5.76 -13.96
CA PRO A 107 -7.91 -5.46 -13.82
C PRO A 107 -8.51 -4.95 -15.12
N GLY A 108 -9.70 -5.42 -15.47
CA GLY A 108 -10.35 -5.05 -16.72
C GLY A 108 -11.33 -6.09 -17.24
N SER A 109 -11.94 -5.80 -18.38
CA SER A 109 -12.90 -6.68 -19.07
C SER A 109 -12.22 -7.36 -20.25
N TYR A 110 -12.43 -8.67 -20.38
CA TYR A 110 -11.82 -9.54 -21.37
C TYR A 110 -12.92 -10.19 -22.22
N ILE A 111 -12.74 -10.16 -23.55
CA ILE A 111 -13.62 -10.85 -24.48
C ILE A 111 -13.01 -12.20 -24.79
N ILE A 112 -13.68 -13.25 -24.35
CA ILE A 112 -13.25 -14.64 -24.51
C ILE A 112 -13.77 -15.17 -25.83
N VAL A 113 -12.88 -15.83 -26.59
CA VAL A 113 -13.24 -16.61 -27.78
C VAL A 113 -12.60 -17.98 -27.64
N VAL A 114 -13.40 -19.02 -27.82
CA VAL A 114 -12.91 -20.41 -27.94
C VAL A 114 -13.17 -20.87 -29.35
N GLN A 115 -12.16 -21.43 -30.01
CA GLN A 115 -12.21 -21.89 -31.37
C GLN A 115 -11.82 -23.37 -31.47
N ASP A 116 -12.50 -24.14 -32.29
CA ASP A 116 -12.15 -25.52 -32.63
C ASP A 116 -11.23 -25.60 -33.85
N ALA A 117 -10.77 -26.83 -34.22
CA ALA A 117 -9.89 -27.03 -35.36
C ALA A 117 -10.52 -26.72 -36.73
N ASN A 118 -11.84 -26.62 -36.81
CA ASN A 118 -12.58 -26.22 -38.01
C ASN A 118 -12.88 -24.74 -38.08
N GLY A 119 -12.50 -23.97 -37.07
CA GLY A 119 -12.77 -22.54 -36.97
C GLY A 119 -14.16 -22.18 -36.40
N CYS A 120 -14.91 -23.16 -35.86
CA CYS A 120 -16.16 -22.89 -35.16
C CYS A 120 -15.85 -22.23 -33.80
N THR A 121 -16.57 -21.17 -33.44
CA THR A 121 -16.28 -20.37 -32.26
C THR A 121 -17.45 -20.27 -31.29
N ALA A 122 -17.12 -20.11 -30.00
CA ALA A 122 -18.03 -19.62 -28.97
C ALA A 122 -17.41 -18.38 -28.29
N THR A 123 -18.22 -17.46 -27.82
CA THR A 123 -17.77 -16.21 -27.19
C THR A 123 -18.40 -16.04 -25.80
N SER A 124 -17.65 -15.37 -24.91
CA SER A 124 -18.11 -15.00 -23.57
C SER A 124 -17.32 -13.77 -23.10
N THR A 125 -17.59 -13.30 -21.90
CA THR A 125 -16.83 -12.22 -21.27
C THR A 125 -16.46 -12.58 -19.84
N ALA A 126 -15.31 -12.08 -19.36
CA ALA A 126 -14.90 -12.14 -17.97
C ALA A 126 -14.36 -10.78 -17.53
N SER A 127 -14.46 -10.48 -16.23
CA SER A 127 -13.95 -9.24 -15.67
C SER A 127 -13.09 -9.56 -14.45
N ILE A 128 -11.87 -9.02 -14.44
CA ILE A 128 -10.98 -9.03 -13.29
C ILE A 128 -11.14 -7.70 -12.57
N THR A 129 -11.39 -7.75 -11.27
CA THR A 129 -11.50 -6.56 -10.40
C THR A 129 -10.25 -6.38 -9.55
N GLU A 130 -10.12 -5.22 -8.92
CA GLU A 130 -9.06 -4.90 -7.97
C GLU A 130 -9.63 -4.23 -6.72
N PRO A 131 -8.99 -4.36 -5.56
CA PRO A 131 -9.39 -3.63 -4.36
C PRO A 131 -9.04 -2.14 -4.47
N THR A 132 -9.63 -1.32 -3.60
CA THR A 132 -9.22 0.07 -3.43
C THR A 132 -7.78 0.14 -2.93
N ALA A 133 -7.01 1.13 -3.38
CA ALA A 133 -5.64 1.33 -2.90
C ALA A 133 -5.59 1.61 -1.38
N VAL A 134 -4.55 1.14 -0.70
CA VAL A 134 -4.22 1.63 0.64
C VAL A 134 -3.74 3.07 0.51
N VAL A 135 -4.33 3.98 1.28
CA VAL A 135 -4.02 5.42 1.24
C VAL A 135 -3.77 5.93 2.65
N ILE A 136 -2.62 6.58 2.87
CA ILE A 136 -2.34 7.34 4.09
C ILE A 136 -2.81 8.78 3.85
N SER A 137 -3.87 9.19 4.56
CA SER A 137 -4.45 10.52 4.47
C SER A 137 -3.74 11.55 5.38
N GLY A 138 -2.92 11.09 6.33
CA GLY A 138 -2.11 11.93 7.20
C GLY A 138 -1.39 11.14 8.27
N ALA A 139 -0.34 11.76 8.82
CA ALA A 139 0.43 11.24 9.95
C ALA A 139 0.73 12.39 10.93
N PRO A 140 -0.28 12.94 11.63
CA PRO A 140 -0.05 14.01 12.60
C PRO A 140 0.87 13.53 13.73
N VAL A 141 1.76 14.44 14.16
CA VAL A 141 2.75 14.19 15.20
C VAL A 141 2.45 15.03 16.44
N THR A 142 2.88 14.54 17.57
CA THR A 142 3.08 15.32 18.80
C THR A 142 4.58 15.35 19.08
N ASP A 143 5.17 16.52 19.08
CA ASP A 143 6.59 16.73 19.39
C ASP A 143 6.88 16.43 20.86
N VAL A 144 8.14 16.15 21.18
CA VAL A 144 8.53 15.98 22.58
C VAL A 144 8.53 17.33 23.29
N ASN A 145 8.19 17.32 24.55
CA ASN A 145 8.05 18.56 25.33
C ASN A 145 9.39 19.08 25.91
N CYS A 146 10.39 18.22 26.07
CA CYS A 146 11.72 18.58 26.56
C CYS A 146 12.80 18.01 25.65
N ASN A 147 13.94 18.71 25.60
CA ASN A 147 15.12 18.17 24.91
C ASN A 147 15.54 16.82 25.52
N GLY A 148 15.71 15.82 24.66
CA GLY A 148 16.06 14.45 25.06
C GLY A 148 14.90 13.64 25.66
N ALA A 149 13.67 14.17 25.68
CA ALA A 149 12.52 13.39 26.15
C ALA A 149 12.05 12.38 25.10
N ASN A 150 11.34 11.34 25.56
CA ASN A 150 10.80 10.27 24.74
C ASN A 150 9.26 10.21 24.94
N ASN A 151 8.59 11.33 24.75
CA ASN A 151 7.14 11.44 24.92
C ASN A 151 6.42 11.94 23.66
N GLY A 152 7.10 11.89 22.53
CA GLY A 152 6.51 12.15 21.23
C GLY A 152 5.50 11.07 20.82
N ALA A 153 4.61 11.41 19.88
CA ALA A 153 3.64 10.48 19.34
C ALA A 153 3.39 10.70 17.86
N ILE A 154 2.96 9.63 17.16
CA ILE A 154 2.50 9.66 15.78
C ILE A 154 1.14 8.98 15.74
N THR A 155 0.15 9.61 15.09
CA THR A 155 -1.13 8.99 14.76
C THR A 155 -1.22 8.84 13.25
N ILE A 156 -1.42 7.62 12.72
CA ILE A 156 -1.48 7.36 11.29
C ILE A 156 -2.93 7.25 10.85
N ASN A 157 -3.37 8.13 9.95
CA ASN A 157 -4.70 8.08 9.36
C ASN A 157 -4.60 7.43 7.97
N ALA A 158 -5.21 6.25 7.81
CA ALA A 158 -5.18 5.50 6.56
C ALA A 158 -6.52 4.82 6.29
N ASN A 159 -6.79 4.53 5.02
CA ASN A 159 -7.97 3.81 4.55
C ASN A 159 -7.69 3.01 3.27
N GLY A 160 -8.70 2.29 2.77
CA GLY A 160 -8.57 1.45 1.57
C GLY A 160 -7.96 0.08 1.86
N GLY A 161 -7.50 -0.60 0.81
CA GLY A 161 -6.99 -1.96 0.91
C GLY A 161 -8.06 -3.01 1.19
N THR A 162 -7.62 -4.20 1.55
CA THR A 162 -8.45 -5.37 1.86
C THR A 162 -8.25 -5.78 3.32
N GLY A 163 -9.33 -5.91 4.07
CA GLY A 163 -9.28 -6.38 5.45
C GLY A 163 -8.71 -5.36 6.44
N THR A 164 -8.07 -5.85 7.51
CA THR A 164 -7.55 -5.00 8.59
C THR A 164 -6.19 -4.41 8.23
N LEU A 165 -6.06 -3.09 8.39
CA LEU A 165 -4.78 -2.40 8.21
C LEU A 165 -3.84 -2.66 9.38
N GLN A 166 -2.56 -2.78 9.08
CA GLN A 166 -1.45 -2.82 10.03
C GLN A 166 -0.51 -1.65 9.78
N TYR A 167 0.08 -1.14 10.85
CA TYR A 167 0.85 0.10 10.87
C TYR A 167 2.27 -0.14 11.36
N SER A 168 3.23 0.48 10.69
CA SER A 168 4.66 0.45 11.03
C SER A 168 5.22 1.87 10.99
N ILE A 169 6.22 2.15 11.85
CA ILE A 169 7.00 3.40 11.85
C ILE A 169 8.52 3.12 11.66
N ASP A 170 8.89 1.89 11.40
CA ASP A 170 10.27 1.40 11.23
C ASP A 170 10.52 0.82 9.83
N ASN A 171 9.87 1.39 8.81
CA ASN A 171 9.98 0.97 7.43
C ASN A 171 9.45 -0.46 7.16
N GLY A 172 8.44 -0.90 7.90
CA GLY A 172 7.82 -2.21 7.69
C GLY A 172 8.55 -3.39 8.35
N VAL A 173 9.46 -3.12 9.28
CA VAL A 173 10.16 -4.18 10.05
C VAL A 173 9.24 -4.77 11.11
N THR A 174 8.51 -3.92 11.83
CA THR A 174 7.51 -4.35 12.81
C THR A 174 6.16 -3.70 12.53
N TYR A 175 5.08 -4.44 12.80
CA TYR A 175 3.72 -3.96 12.58
C TYR A 175 2.86 -4.12 13.83
N GLN A 176 1.92 -3.20 14.01
CA GLN A 176 0.84 -3.29 15.00
C GLN A 176 -0.51 -2.97 14.37
N SER A 177 -1.61 -3.43 14.99
CA SER A 177 -2.97 -3.13 14.54
C SER A 177 -3.47 -1.74 14.95
N GLY A 178 -2.88 -1.15 15.99
CA GLY A 178 -3.21 0.21 16.43
C GLY A 178 -2.49 1.25 15.57
N ASN A 179 -3.17 2.33 15.26
CA ASN A 179 -2.65 3.41 14.42
C ASN A 179 -1.93 4.52 15.21
N ILE A 180 -1.77 4.36 16.54
CA ILE A 180 -1.11 5.34 17.42
C ILE A 180 0.19 4.74 17.97
N PHE A 181 1.27 5.49 17.84
CA PHE A 181 2.58 5.19 18.38
C PHE A 181 2.95 6.26 19.40
N ASN A 182 3.24 5.86 20.62
CA ASN A 182 3.57 6.75 21.74
C ASN A 182 5.01 6.52 22.23
N SER A 183 5.46 7.38 23.14
CA SER A 183 6.78 7.29 23.78
C SER A 183 7.93 7.32 22.78
N LEU A 184 7.79 8.12 21.73
CA LEU A 184 8.76 8.24 20.65
C LEU A 184 9.80 9.33 20.97
N SER A 185 11.04 9.07 20.58
CA SER A 185 12.14 10.04 20.58
C SER A 185 12.02 11.04 19.45
N PRO A 186 12.69 12.19 19.50
CA PRO A 186 12.88 13.04 18.33
C PRO A 186 13.55 12.27 17.20
N GLY A 187 13.12 12.51 15.96
CA GLY A 187 13.67 11.85 14.79
C GLY A 187 12.70 11.69 13.64
N SER A 188 13.18 11.12 12.54
CA SER A 188 12.41 10.82 11.35
C SER A 188 11.97 9.37 11.35
N TYR A 189 10.69 9.12 11.07
CA TYR A 189 10.05 7.80 11.08
C TYR A 189 9.53 7.47 9.69
N ASN A 190 9.95 6.34 9.15
CA ASN A 190 9.43 5.83 7.89
C ASN A 190 8.17 5.00 8.16
N ILE A 191 7.05 5.52 7.74
CA ILE A 191 5.73 4.93 7.98
C ILE A 191 5.38 4.01 6.82
N VAL A 192 4.92 2.81 7.15
CA VAL A 192 4.32 1.85 6.21
C VAL A 192 2.98 1.42 6.77
N VAL A 193 1.95 1.48 5.94
CA VAL A 193 0.64 0.89 6.23
C VAL A 193 0.43 -0.26 5.27
N GLN A 194 0.06 -1.42 5.79
CA GLN A 194 -0.14 -2.65 5.03
C GLN A 194 -1.54 -3.20 5.27
N ASP A 195 -2.17 -3.70 4.21
CA ASP A 195 -3.45 -4.42 4.30
C ASP A 195 -3.25 -5.94 4.47
N ALA A 196 -4.36 -6.70 4.56
CA ALA A 196 -4.32 -8.16 4.76
C ALA A 196 -3.74 -8.93 3.56
N ASN A 197 -3.70 -8.34 2.37
CA ASN A 197 -3.11 -8.93 1.16
C ASN A 197 -1.62 -8.56 0.98
N GLY A 198 -1.07 -7.73 1.88
CA GLY A 198 0.30 -7.25 1.77
C GLY A 198 0.48 -6.00 0.90
N CYS A 199 -0.60 -5.36 0.48
CA CYS A 199 -0.56 -4.10 -0.28
C CYS A 199 -0.19 -2.95 0.65
N THR A 200 0.73 -2.07 0.25
CA THR A 200 1.29 -1.05 1.14
C THR A 200 1.14 0.36 0.61
N ALA A 201 1.07 1.31 1.54
CA ALA A 201 1.31 2.73 1.32
C ALA A 201 2.39 3.22 2.27
N THR A 202 3.17 4.22 1.87
CA THR A 202 4.29 4.73 2.65
C THR A 202 4.27 6.26 2.75
N THR A 203 4.77 6.78 3.87
CA THR A 203 5.03 8.21 4.08
C THR A 203 6.11 8.38 5.16
N THR A 204 6.44 9.61 5.51
CA THR A 204 7.37 9.92 6.60
C THR A 204 6.74 10.89 7.58
N ALA A 205 7.12 10.79 8.86
CA ALA A 205 6.79 11.76 9.89
C ALA A 205 8.08 12.15 10.64
N ASN A 206 8.14 13.39 11.13
CA ASN A 206 9.28 13.90 11.87
C ASN A 206 8.82 14.45 13.21
N ILE A 207 9.35 13.91 14.30
CA ILE A 207 9.15 14.41 15.66
C ILE A 207 10.34 15.31 15.99
N THR A 208 10.03 16.55 16.42
CA THR A 208 11.03 17.53 16.81
C THR A 208 11.16 17.66 18.32
N GLU A 209 12.25 18.29 18.76
CA GLU A 209 12.49 18.60 20.17
C GLU A 209 12.85 20.09 20.33
N PRO A 210 12.54 20.70 21.49
CA PRO A 210 13.03 22.04 21.80
C PRO A 210 14.55 22.03 22.00
N THR A 211 15.19 23.16 21.81
CA THR A 211 16.62 23.32 22.14
C THR A 211 16.84 23.11 23.62
N ALA A 212 17.97 22.47 23.98
CA ALA A 212 18.30 22.21 25.37
C ALA A 212 18.39 23.52 26.20
N LEU A 213 17.82 23.49 27.41
CA LEU A 213 18.02 24.58 28.37
C LEU A 213 19.50 24.69 28.74
N SER A 214 19.99 25.91 28.81
CA SER A 214 21.32 26.25 29.30
C SER A 214 21.33 27.64 29.86
N TYR A 215 22.38 28.06 30.59
CA TYR A 215 22.55 29.43 31.01
C TYR A 215 24.01 29.87 30.99
N THR A 216 24.18 31.19 30.92
CA THR A 216 25.40 31.91 31.33
C THR A 216 25.07 32.81 32.51
N SER A 217 26.03 33.14 33.36
CA SER A 217 25.82 34.02 34.49
C SER A 217 26.79 35.19 34.48
N VAL A 218 26.29 36.33 34.95
CA VAL A 218 27.08 37.51 35.26
C VAL A 218 27.00 37.73 36.77
N VAL A 219 28.14 37.65 37.47
CA VAL A 219 28.22 37.72 38.92
C VAL A 219 28.83 39.10 39.34
N THR A 220 28.27 39.70 40.36
CA THR A 220 28.89 40.77 41.12
C THR A 220 29.22 40.27 42.51
N ASP A 221 30.51 40.28 42.90
CA ASP A 221 30.94 39.72 44.16
C ASP A 221 30.48 40.59 45.36
N ALA A 222 30.27 39.92 46.48
CA ALA A 222 29.97 40.55 47.75
C ALA A 222 31.25 41.19 48.36
N ASN A 223 31.11 42.25 49.13
CA ASN A 223 32.25 42.86 49.78
C ASN A 223 32.06 43.03 51.30
N CYS A 224 33.16 42.98 52.01
CA CYS A 224 33.20 43.19 53.45
C CYS A 224 32.27 42.30 54.27
N GLY A 225 31.92 41.11 53.76
CA GLY A 225 31.00 40.20 54.42
C GLY A 225 29.54 40.61 54.36
N ASN A 226 29.19 41.61 53.57
CA ASN A 226 27.82 42.08 53.44
C ASN A 226 27.00 41.33 52.35
N ALA A 227 25.66 41.33 52.48
CA ALA A 227 24.75 40.77 51.50
C ALA A 227 24.50 41.80 50.37
N ASN A 228 25.53 42.10 49.58
CA ASN A 228 25.49 43.08 48.49
C ASN A 228 25.95 42.50 47.13
N GLY A 229 26.20 41.21 47.08
CA GLY A 229 26.45 40.50 45.83
C GLY A 229 25.19 40.35 44.97
N SER A 230 25.39 40.05 43.73
CA SER A 230 24.26 39.76 42.79
C SER A 230 24.68 38.77 41.70
N VAL A 231 23.70 38.09 41.11
CA VAL A 231 23.87 37.26 39.92
C VAL A 231 22.72 37.53 38.93
N ALA A 232 23.05 37.77 37.66
CA ALA A 232 22.14 37.73 36.55
C ALA A 232 22.31 36.42 35.77
N ILE A 233 21.24 35.67 35.59
CA ILE A 233 21.24 34.35 34.91
C ILE A 233 20.62 34.53 33.53
N ASN A 234 21.40 34.40 32.47
CA ASN A 234 20.95 34.53 31.10
C ASN A 234 20.68 33.13 30.52
N ALA A 235 19.40 32.73 30.53
CA ALA A 235 18.96 31.44 30.00
C ALA A 235 18.88 31.44 28.46
N SER A 236 19.09 30.31 27.87
CA SER A 236 18.88 30.03 26.45
C SER A 236 18.29 28.63 26.26
N GLY A 237 17.58 28.40 25.15
CA GLY A 237 16.87 27.15 24.89
C GLY A 237 15.57 27.04 25.70
N GLY A 238 15.00 25.83 25.69
CA GLY A 238 13.71 25.52 26.32
C GLY A 238 12.51 26.23 25.66
N THR A 239 11.38 26.12 26.32
CA THR A 239 10.09 26.73 25.89
C THR A 239 9.73 27.90 26.82
N SER A 240 9.64 29.12 26.28
CA SER A 240 9.30 30.32 27.09
C SER A 240 7.87 30.26 27.64
N PRO A 241 7.62 30.83 28.83
CA PRO A 241 8.55 31.59 29.68
C PRO A 241 9.47 30.67 30.51
N ILE A 242 10.69 31.18 30.81
CA ILE A 242 11.65 30.56 31.70
C ILE A 242 11.50 31.11 33.12
N GLN A 243 11.55 30.26 34.13
CA GLN A 243 11.63 30.61 35.54
C GLN A 243 13.02 30.30 36.10
N TYR A 244 13.44 31.07 37.06
CA TYR A 244 14.80 31.08 37.62
C TYR A 244 14.77 30.81 39.13
N SER A 245 15.67 29.96 39.59
CA SER A 245 15.91 29.67 41.00
C SER A 245 17.40 29.70 41.28
N ILE A 246 17.81 30.08 42.51
CA ILE A 246 19.16 29.97 43.04
C ILE A 246 19.21 29.15 44.33
N ASP A 247 18.12 28.48 44.70
CA ASP A 247 17.94 27.66 45.90
C ASP A 247 17.55 26.22 45.58
N ASN A 248 18.08 25.70 44.46
CA ASN A 248 17.83 24.34 43.97
C ASN A 248 16.36 24.08 43.65
N GLY A 249 15.63 25.05 43.11
CA GLY A 249 14.24 24.91 42.72
C GLY A 249 13.23 24.99 43.87
N SER A 250 13.65 25.39 45.06
CA SER A 250 12.72 25.59 46.19
C SER A 250 11.77 26.76 45.97
N THR A 251 12.32 27.85 45.36
CA THR A 251 11.54 29.02 44.93
C THR A 251 11.91 29.42 43.53
N PHE A 252 10.91 29.82 42.72
CA PHE A 252 11.13 30.32 41.36
C PHE A 252 10.60 31.74 41.18
N GLN A 253 11.27 32.52 40.35
CA GLN A 253 10.84 33.84 39.92
C GLN A 253 10.98 33.99 38.39
N SER A 254 10.21 34.91 37.80
CA SER A 254 10.29 35.23 36.36
C SER A 254 11.46 36.15 36.01
N GLY A 255 11.95 36.92 37.00
CA GLY A 255 13.12 37.77 36.81
C GLY A 255 14.42 36.99 36.88
N ASN A 256 15.36 37.31 36.00
CA ASN A 256 16.65 36.61 35.88
C ASN A 256 17.76 37.19 36.81
N ASN A 257 17.46 38.22 37.59
CA ASN A 257 18.42 38.95 38.44
C ASN A 257 18.12 38.69 39.92
N PHE A 258 19.12 38.27 40.65
CA PHE A 258 19.12 38.02 42.09
C PHE A 258 20.10 38.97 42.76
N THR A 259 19.65 39.73 43.75
CA THR A 259 20.44 40.76 44.44
C THR A 259 20.39 40.55 45.95
N GLY A 260 21.28 41.22 46.70
CA GLY A 260 21.32 41.10 48.15
C GLY A 260 21.91 39.78 48.61
N LEU A 261 22.85 39.21 47.85
CA LEU A 261 23.41 37.90 48.11
C LEU A 261 24.71 38.00 48.94
N LEU A 262 24.86 37.11 49.88
CA LEU A 262 26.13 36.89 50.59
C LEU A 262 27.12 36.15 49.68
N ALA A 263 28.40 36.21 50.01
CA ALA A 263 29.38 35.30 49.40
C ALA A 263 29.03 33.84 49.72
N GLY A 264 29.06 33.00 48.69
CA GLY A 264 28.68 31.59 48.81
C GLY A 264 28.40 30.93 47.44
N SER A 265 28.04 29.65 47.51
CA SER A 265 27.70 28.84 46.34
C SER A 265 26.16 28.73 46.27
N TYR A 266 25.57 29.05 45.13
CA TYR A 266 24.15 29.04 44.87
C TYR A 266 23.82 27.96 43.83
N GLN A 267 22.84 27.10 44.15
CA GLN A 267 22.37 26.06 43.22
C GLN A 267 21.35 26.69 42.28
N VAL A 268 21.76 26.91 41.05
CA VAL A 268 20.89 27.45 40.00
C VAL A 268 20.00 26.34 39.49
N GLN A 269 18.71 26.63 39.33
CA GLN A 269 17.80 25.81 38.54
C GLN A 269 16.96 26.67 37.62
N LEU A 270 16.92 26.33 36.35
CA LEU A 270 15.98 26.87 35.38
C LEU A 270 14.81 25.90 35.24
N GLN A 271 13.63 26.45 34.99
CA GLN A 271 12.45 25.68 34.58
C GLN A 271 11.74 26.41 33.45
N ASP A 272 11.42 25.68 32.38
CA ASP A 272 10.68 26.21 31.24
C ASP A 272 9.16 26.01 31.39
N ALA A 273 8.39 26.50 30.41
CA ALA A 273 6.93 26.42 30.42
C ALA A 273 6.39 24.96 30.34
N ASN A 274 7.17 24.02 29.82
CA ASN A 274 6.86 22.59 29.75
C ASN A 274 7.29 21.82 31.01
N GLY A 275 7.92 22.50 32.01
CA GLY A 275 8.46 21.89 33.20
C GLY A 275 9.83 21.26 33.03
N CYS A 276 10.50 21.47 31.90
CA CYS A 276 11.86 20.99 31.66
C CYS A 276 12.82 21.79 32.54
N THR A 277 13.79 21.12 33.18
CA THR A 277 14.72 21.77 34.11
C THR A 277 16.16 21.63 33.65
N TYR A 278 16.98 22.62 34.03
CA TYR A 278 18.42 22.59 33.90
C TYR A 278 19.06 23.14 35.17
N SER A 279 20.06 22.46 35.72
CA SER A 279 20.69 22.83 36.99
C SER A 279 22.16 23.14 36.80
N GLY A 280 22.66 24.03 37.62
CA GLY A 280 24.08 24.39 37.67
C GLY A 280 24.41 25.10 38.96
N VAL A 281 25.64 25.65 39.04
CA VAL A 281 26.11 26.34 40.26
C VAL A 281 26.76 27.65 39.85
N VAL A 282 26.51 28.70 40.66
CA VAL A 282 27.23 29.96 40.59
C VAL A 282 27.83 30.26 41.95
N SER A 283 29.00 30.90 41.96
CA SER A 283 29.69 31.28 43.19
C SER A 283 29.91 32.80 43.25
N ILE A 284 29.56 33.40 44.38
CA ILE A 284 29.82 34.79 44.72
C ILE A 284 30.99 34.81 45.68
N GLN A 285 32.05 35.53 45.35
CA GLN A 285 33.24 35.69 46.19
C GLN A 285 33.03 36.80 47.26
N ASN A 286 33.83 36.77 48.35
CA ASN A 286 33.89 37.87 49.29
C ASN A 286 35.12 38.70 49.02
N LEU A 287 34.96 39.93 48.57
CA LEU A 287 36.04 40.85 48.45
C LEU A 287 36.36 41.37 49.86
N ALA A 288 37.57 41.07 50.36
CA ALA A 288 37.99 41.46 51.70
C ALA A 288 38.13 42.98 51.86
N ALA A 289 37.87 43.48 53.04
CA ALA A 289 38.20 44.84 53.37
C ALA A 289 39.68 45.11 53.31
N PRO A 290 40.14 46.35 53.00
CA PRO A 290 41.55 46.68 53.05
C PRO A 290 42.09 46.50 54.49
N VAL A 291 43.28 45.90 54.59
CA VAL A 291 43.98 45.69 55.87
C VAL A 291 45.01 46.78 56.07
N ILE A 292 44.93 47.47 57.20
CA ILE A 292 45.99 48.44 57.59
C ILE A 292 47.19 47.63 58.13
N ASN A 293 48.21 47.48 57.34
CA ASN A 293 49.40 46.72 57.72
C ASN A 293 50.43 47.51 58.55
N GLN A 294 50.39 48.84 58.50
CA GLN A 294 51.31 49.69 59.27
C GLN A 294 50.73 51.09 59.42
N VAL A 295 50.75 51.64 60.64
CA VAL A 295 50.59 53.04 60.94
C VAL A 295 51.92 53.60 61.30
N VAL A 296 52.48 54.52 60.50
CA VAL A 296 53.75 55.21 60.86
C VAL A 296 53.32 56.51 61.49
N TYR A 297 53.80 56.76 62.74
CA TYR A 297 53.68 58.01 63.46
C TYR A 297 54.97 58.81 63.23
N SER A 298 54.90 60.11 62.88
CA SER A 298 56.01 61.07 62.77
C SER A 298 56.15 61.87 64.04
#